data_e2565f442b887e5d1e986a5d6743658c
#
_entry.id   e2565f442b887e5d1e986a5d6743658c
#
_cell.length_a   1.000
_cell.length_b   1.000
_cell.length_c   1.000
_cell.angle_alpha   90.00
_cell.angle_beta   90.00
_cell.angle_gamma   90.00
#
_symmetry.space_group_name_H-M   'P 1'
#
loop_
_entity.id
_entity.type
_entity.pdbx_description
1 polymer ?
#
loop_
_entity_poly.entity_id
_entity_poly.type
_entity_poly.pdbx_seq_one_letter_code
_entity_poly.pdbx_strand_id
1 'polypeptide(L)'
;WSSTEGTLTAFEKRRGEWTIAQPTVRAQLGYGGLVRGDKRRQGTGTVPTGVFDILRGFGRKADPGTSLKYVQVDRNDAWTYNPRVPSTYNVFQTVDRSWNSYGGYVEKLWDMGYQYDYVAILDYNLPRGPITAGAKGVRRSSTPPDTSRGGGIFLHVDNGNKTAGCIAVKKKVMRDLMRWLDPKKDPVIVIRVT
;
A
#
# COMPACT_ATOMS: atom_id res chain seq x y z
N TRP A 1 -14.24 -15.53 -1.40
CA TRP A 1 -13.11 -15.24 -0.53
C TRP A 1 -11.77 -15.73 -1.10
N SER A 2 -11.74 -16.85 -1.80
CA SER A 2 -10.51 -17.45 -2.38
C SER A 2 -10.06 -16.82 -3.71
N SER A 3 -10.80 -15.86 -4.25
CA SER A 3 -10.44 -15.23 -5.52
C SER A 3 -9.10 -14.49 -5.41
N THR A 4 -8.22 -14.72 -6.39
CA THR A 4 -6.96 -14.00 -6.56
C THR A 4 -7.05 -12.91 -7.63
N GLU A 5 -8.25 -12.69 -8.14
CA GLU A 5 -8.58 -11.67 -9.13
C GLU A 5 -9.88 -10.97 -8.73
N GLY A 6 -10.03 -9.74 -9.19
CA GLY A 6 -11.21 -8.92 -8.97
C GLY A 6 -11.31 -7.81 -9.99
N THR A 7 -12.21 -6.88 -9.73
CA THR A 7 -12.38 -5.68 -10.53
C THR A 7 -12.21 -4.43 -9.67
N LEU A 8 -11.67 -3.38 -10.24
CA LEU A 8 -11.57 -2.05 -9.64
C LEU A 8 -12.35 -1.07 -10.49
N THR A 9 -13.24 -0.31 -9.87
CA THR A 9 -13.97 0.79 -10.48
C THR A 9 -13.76 2.04 -9.64
N ALA A 10 -13.38 3.14 -10.26
CA ALA A 10 -13.25 4.42 -9.56
C ALA A 10 -14.55 5.22 -9.69
N PHE A 11 -15.03 5.71 -8.55
CA PHE A 11 -16.20 6.56 -8.45
C PHE A 11 -15.83 7.92 -7.84
N GLU A 12 -16.55 8.96 -8.25
CA GLU A 12 -16.50 10.24 -7.57
C GLU A 12 -17.90 10.75 -7.27
N LYS A 13 -18.02 11.55 -6.21
CA LYS A 13 -19.29 12.18 -5.85
C LYS A 13 -19.39 13.53 -6.54
N ARG A 14 -20.36 13.69 -7.45
CA ARG A 14 -20.65 14.95 -8.14
C ARG A 14 -22.09 15.36 -7.82
N ARG A 15 -22.27 16.59 -7.28
CA ARG A 15 -23.59 17.12 -6.92
C ARG A 15 -24.42 16.18 -6.03
N GLY A 16 -23.75 15.46 -5.12
CA GLY A 16 -24.42 14.53 -4.21
C GLY A 16 -24.53 13.08 -4.71
N GLU A 17 -24.33 12.81 -6.00
CA GLU A 17 -24.46 11.50 -6.62
C GLU A 17 -23.10 10.84 -6.94
N TRP A 18 -23.04 9.53 -6.80
CA TRP A 18 -21.86 8.75 -7.19
C TRP A 18 -21.86 8.45 -8.67
N THR A 19 -20.83 8.88 -9.36
CA THR A 19 -20.62 8.65 -10.81
C THR A 19 -19.32 7.90 -11.05
N ILE A 20 -19.28 7.09 -12.12
CA ILE A 20 -18.04 6.40 -12.52
C ILE A 20 -17.05 7.46 -13.05
N ALA A 21 -15.91 7.58 -12.37
CA ALA A 21 -14.81 8.47 -12.76
C ALA A 21 -13.82 7.80 -13.70
N GLN A 22 -13.59 6.48 -13.51
CA GLN A 22 -12.77 5.67 -14.40
C GLN A 22 -13.44 4.31 -14.62
N PRO A 23 -13.31 3.73 -15.83
CA PRO A 23 -13.97 2.47 -16.16
C PRO A 23 -13.48 1.32 -15.28
N THR A 24 -14.33 0.32 -15.13
CA THR A 24 -14.00 -0.93 -14.43
C THR A 24 -12.83 -1.64 -15.15
N VAL A 25 -11.86 -2.04 -14.39
CA VAL A 25 -10.66 -2.76 -14.85
C VAL A 25 -10.43 -4.02 -14.02
N ARG A 26 -9.72 -5.00 -14.60
CA ARG A 26 -9.25 -6.17 -13.85
C ARG A 26 -8.19 -5.73 -12.84
N ALA A 27 -8.24 -6.31 -11.65
CA ALA A 27 -7.24 -6.19 -10.60
C ALA A 27 -6.72 -7.57 -10.20
N GLN A 28 -5.42 -7.69 -10.02
CA GLN A 28 -4.78 -8.85 -9.43
C GLN A 28 -4.79 -8.70 -7.91
N LEU A 29 -5.07 -9.78 -7.20
CA LEU A 29 -5.19 -9.81 -5.74
C LEU A 29 -4.13 -10.73 -5.10
N GLY A 30 -4.18 -10.84 -3.79
CA GLY A 30 -3.28 -11.68 -3.02
C GLY A 30 -3.43 -13.17 -3.31
N TYR A 31 -2.32 -13.92 -3.26
CA TYR A 31 -2.34 -15.38 -3.49
C TYR A 31 -3.21 -16.15 -2.49
N GLY A 32 -3.46 -15.58 -1.32
CA GLY A 32 -4.36 -16.12 -0.29
C GLY A 32 -5.82 -15.68 -0.44
N GLY A 33 -6.18 -14.95 -1.51
CA GLY A 33 -7.53 -14.40 -1.71
C GLY A 33 -7.83 -13.23 -0.77
N LEU A 34 -9.06 -13.14 -0.30
CA LEU A 34 -9.54 -12.07 0.58
C LEU A 34 -9.83 -12.60 1.98
N VAL A 35 -9.73 -11.71 2.98
CA VAL A 35 -10.12 -11.99 4.36
C VAL A 35 -10.66 -10.72 5.01
N ARG A 36 -11.52 -10.83 6.00
CA ARG A 36 -11.94 -9.67 6.79
C ARG A 36 -10.71 -8.97 7.35
N GLY A 37 -10.64 -7.63 7.24
CA GLY A 37 -9.47 -6.86 7.65
C GLY A 37 -9.06 -7.08 9.11
N ASP A 38 -10.05 -7.30 10.03
CA ASP A 38 -9.80 -7.62 11.43
C ASP A 38 -9.26 -9.06 11.67
N LYS A 39 -9.40 -9.95 10.70
CA LYS A 39 -8.96 -11.36 10.76
C LYS A 39 -7.69 -11.67 9.99
N ARG A 40 -7.16 -10.67 9.24
CA ARG A 40 -5.93 -10.87 8.48
C ARG A 40 -4.75 -11.22 9.40
N ARG A 41 -3.87 -12.08 8.90
CA ARG A 41 -2.60 -12.44 9.55
C ARG A 41 -1.43 -12.19 8.62
N GLN A 42 -0.29 -11.81 9.20
CA GLN A 42 0.96 -11.64 8.44
C GLN A 42 1.36 -12.93 7.75
N GLY A 43 1.89 -12.84 6.53
CA GLY A 43 2.41 -13.99 5.77
C GLY A 43 1.35 -14.85 5.06
N THR A 44 0.05 -14.52 5.19
CA THR A 44 -1.02 -15.31 4.56
C THR A 44 -1.28 -14.99 3.09
N GLY A 45 -0.71 -13.89 2.58
CA GLY A 45 -0.96 -13.43 1.21
C GLY A 45 -2.40 -12.98 0.94
N THR A 46 -3.18 -12.73 1.99
CA THR A 46 -4.59 -12.32 1.85
C THR A 46 -4.72 -10.80 1.75
N VAL A 47 -5.66 -10.34 0.92
CA VAL A 47 -6.07 -8.93 0.83
C VAL A 47 -7.11 -8.66 1.93
N PRO A 48 -6.93 -7.63 2.78
CA PRO A 48 -7.94 -7.28 3.77
C PRO A 48 -9.17 -6.66 3.12
N THR A 49 -10.37 -7.13 3.46
CA THR A 49 -11.61 -6.43 3.12
C THR A 49 -11.90 -5.33 4.13
N GLY A 50 -12.49 -4.23 3.68
CA GLY A 50 -12.79 -3.06 4.49
C GLY A 50 -12.79 -1.78 3.65
N VAL A 51 -12.81 -0.65 4.36
CA VAL A 51 -12.67 0.70 3.78
C VAL A 51 -11.35 1.25 4.29
N PHE A 52 -10.49 1.74 3.39
CA PHE A 52 -9.15 2.21 3.69
C PHE A 52 -8.89 3.56 3.02
N ASP A 53 -8.33 4.49 3.77
CA ASP A 53 -7.92 5.80 3.26
C ASP A 53 -6.69 5.69 2.35
N ILE A 54 -6.63 6.58 1.36
CA ILE A 54 -5.47 6.74 0.46
C ILE A 54 -4.99 8.18 0.55
N LEU A 55 -3.97 8.43 1.38
CA LEU A 55 -3.50 9.79 1.66
C LEU A 55 -2.11 10.10 1.09
N ARG A 56 -1.36 9.09 0.68
CA ARG A 56 0.02 9.21 0.21
C ARG A 56 0.41 8.08 -0.71
N GLY A 57 1.49 8.29 -1.44
CA GLY A 57 2.05 7.29 -2.34
C GLY A 57 3.55 7.37 -2.45
N PHE A 58 4.11 6.44 -3.16
CA PHE A 58 5.51 6.43 -3.56
C PHE A 58 5.66 5.75 -4.93
N GLY A 59 6.86 5.79 -5.48
CA GLY A 59 7.16 4.99 -6.67
C GLY A 59 8.60 5.16 -7.14
N ARG A 60 9.04 4.22 -7.97
CA ARG A 60 10.35 4.28 -8.64
C ARG A 60 10.41 5.37 -9.72
N LYS A 61 9.26 5.69 -10.30
CA LYS A 61 9.13 6.77 -11.30
C LYS A 61 8.89 8.09 -10.61
N ALA A 62 9.24 9.17 -11.31
CA ALA A 62 8.90 10.51 -10.89
C ALA A 62 7.38 10.65 -10.68
N ASP A 63 7.00 11.62 -9.87
CA ASP A 63 5.61 11.96 -9.63
C ASP A 63 4.84 12.07 -10.96
N PRO A 64 3.78 11.30 -11.15
CA PRO A 64 2.98 11.34 -12.36
C PRO A 64 2.08 12.59 -12.48
N GLY A 65 2.16 13.52 -11.54
CA GLY A 65 1.25 14.67 -11.38
C GLY A 65 0.12 14.35 -10.39
N THR A 66 0.41 13.64 -9.31
CA THR A 66 -0.56 13.34 -8.24
C THR A 66 -0.70 14.49 -7.26
N SER A 67 -1.89 14.65 -6.65
CA SER A 67 -2.09 15.54 -5.49
C SER A 67 -1.76 14.87 -4.16
N LEU A 68 -1.49 13.56 -4.17
CA LEU A 68 -1.06 12.83 -2.98
C LEU A 68 0.36 13.29 -2.56
N LYS A 69 0.65 13.23 -1.26
CA LYS A 69 2.05 13.30 -0.81
C LYS A 69 2.83 12.13 -1.40
N TYR A 70 3.71 12.39 -2.36
CA TYR A 70 4.44 11.39 -3.13
C TYR A 70 5.93 11.40 -2.81
N VAL A 71 6.54 10.22 -2.75
CA VAL A 71 7.99 10.04 -2.60
C VAL A 71 8.50 9.24 -3.80
N GLN A 72 9.40 9.81 -4.58
CA GLN A 72 10.15 9.01 -5.54
C GLN A 72 11.21 8.23 -4.75
N VAL A 73 11.08 6.91 -4.74
CA VAL A 73 11.97 6.04 -3.96
C VAL A 73 13.31 5.83 -4.64
N ASP A 74 14.33 5.61 -3.83
CA ASP A 74 15.66 5.20 -4.24
C ASP A 74 16.10 3.90 -3.54
N ARG A 75 17.40 3.55 -3.63
CA ARG A 75 17.95 2.31 -3.06
C ARG A 75 18.02 2.29 -1.53
N ASN A 76 17.85 3.45 -0.90
CA ASN A 76 17.87 3.59 0.56
C ASN A 76 16.51 3.38 1.18
N ASP A 77 15.45 3.42 0.35
CA ASP A 77 14.09 3.35 0.82
C ASP A 77 13.60 1.92 1.05
N ALA A 78 12.98 1.70 2.18
CA ALA A 78 12.47 0.40 2.59
C ALA A 78 11.12 0.50 3.31
N TRP A 79 10.35 -0.57 3.27
CA TRP A 79 9.17 -0.76 4.11
C TRP A 79 9.44 -1.89 5.09
N THR A 80 9.36 -1.60 6.39
CA THR A 80 9.70 -2.56 7.44
C THR A 80 8.45 -3.10 8.14
N TYR A 81 8.41 -4.41 8.40
CA TYR A 81 7.30 -5.09 9.07
C TYR A 81 7.74 -6.28 9.93
N ASN A 82 8.90 -6.14 10.62
CA ASN A 82 9.39 -7.15 11.55
C ASN A 82 8.58 -7.14 12.86
N PRO A 83 7.82 -8.20 13.19
CA PRO A 83 6.98 -8.24 14.39
C PRO A 83 7.77 -8.20 15.70
N ARG A 84 9.07 -8.52 15.65
CA ARG A 84 9.97 -8.43 16.82
C ARG A 84 10.46 -6.99 17.09
N VAL A 85 10.18 -6.04 16.20
CA VAL A 85 10.55 -4.63 16.34
C VAL A 85 9.31 -3.76 16.11
N PRO A 86 8.34 -3.78 17.02
CA PRO A 86 7.03 -3.15 16.82
C PRO A 86 7.10 -1.67 16.45
N SER A 87 8.03 -0.90 17.03
CA SER A 87 8.17 0.53 16.76
C SER A 87 8.51 0.87 15.30
N THR A 88 9.05 -0.07 14.53
CA THR A 88 9.34 0.10 13.09
C THR A 88 8.34 -0.64 12.21
N TYR A 89 7.35 -1.31 12.81
CA TYR A 89 6.42 -2.14 12.07
C TYR A 89 5.48 -1.30 11.20
N ASN A 90 5.37 -1.68 9.93
CA ASN A 90 4.55 -1.00 8.93
C ASN A 90 4.94 0.48 8.72
N VAL A 91 6.26 0.76 8.73
CA VAL A 91 6.83 2.10 8.62
C VAL A 91 7.72 2.21 7.37
N PHE A 92 7.52 3.30 6.62
CA PHE A 92 8.41 3.71 5.53
C PHE A 92 9.73 4.23 6.09
N GLN A 93 10.84 3.70 5.62
CA GLN A 93 12.21 4.07 6.02
C GLN A 93 12.95 4.72 4.85
N THR A 94 13.79 5.71 5.14
CA THR A 94 14.55 6.49 4.15
C THR A 94 16.03 6.53 4.48
N VAL A 95 16.58 5.46 5.04
CA VAL A 95 17.98 5.42 5.49
C VAL A 95 18.74 4.34 4.78
N ASP A 96 19.93 4.68 4.32
CA ASP A 96 20.91 3.72 3.82
C ASP A 96 21.46 2.89 4.99
N ARG A 97 20.94 1.69 5.13
CA ARG A 97 21.45 0.71 6.09
C ARG A 97 21.17 -0.72 5.61
N SER A 98 21.97 -1.63 6.13
CA SER A 98 21.65 -3.05 6.02
C SER A 98 20.45 -3.40 6.89
N TRP A 99 19.40 -3.93 6.26
CA TRP A 99 18.22 -4.48 6.92
C TRP A 99 18.32 -5.98 7.18
N ASN A 100 19.53 -6.57 7.11
CA ASN A 100 19.73 -8.02 7.26
C ASN A 100 19.21 -8.57 8.59
N SER A 101 19.31 -7.78 9.68
CA SER A 101 18.74 -8.14 10.98
C SER A 101 17.21 -8.23 11.01
N TYR A 102 16.53 -7.73 9.98
CA TYR A 102 15.09 -7.84 9.82
C TYR A 102 14.67 -9.12 9.08
N GLY A 103 15.62 -9.89 8.52
CA GLY A 103 15.35 -11.10 7.73
C GLY A 103 14.42 -10.78 6.55
N GLY A 104 13.43 -11.63 6.32
CA GLY A 104 12.43 -11.42 5.27
C GLY A 104 11.35 -10.39 5.59
N TYR A 105 11.47 -9.64 6.68
CA TYR A 105 10.46 -8.67 7.13
C TYR A 105 10.78 -7.23 6.70
N VAL A 106 11.29 -7.08 5.49
CA VAL A 106 11.60 -5.79 4.88
C VAL A 106 11.46 -5.88 3.37
N GLU A 107 10.83 -4.89 2.79
CA GLU A 107 10.84 -4.66 1.34
C GLU A 107 11.76 -3.49 1.02
N LYS A 108 12.83 -3.76 0.27
CA LYS A 108 13.65 -2.72 -0.36
C LYS A 108 12.87 -2.21 -1.56
N LEU A 109 12.30 -1.02 -1.46
CA LEU A 109 11.26 -0.56 -2.38
C LEU A 109 11.75 -0.41 -3.83
N TRP A 110 13.00 0.01 -4.02
CA TRP A 110 13.61 0.07 -5.34
C TRP A 110 13.76 -1.30 -6.00
N ASP A 111 14.14 -2.32 -5.21
CA ASP A 111 14.44 -3.67 -5.69
C ASP A 111 13.17 -4.47 -6.06
N MET A 112 12.00 -4.00 -5.63
CA MET A 112 10.71 -4.59 -6.02
C MET A 112 10.40 -4.46 -7.52
N GLY A 113 11.20 -3.69 -8.25
CA GLY A 113 11.07 -3.57 -9.69
C GLY A 113 9.86 -2.72 -10.14
N TYR A 114 9.44 -2.91 -11.39
CA TYR A 114 8.44 -2.04 -12.02
C TYR A 114 7.04 -2.13 -11.39
N GLN A 115 6.76 -3.16 -10.60
CA GLN A 115 5.52 -3.23 -9.83
C GLN A 115 5.37 -2.05 -8.85
N TYR A 116 6.48 -1.45 -8.44
CA TYR A 116 6.51 -0.25 -7.61
C TYR A 116 6.84 1.03 -8.39
N ASP A 117 6.59 1.06 -9.70
CA ASP A 117 6.73 2.30 -10.47
C ASP A 117 5.76 3.39 -9.99
N TYR A 118 4.54 2.99 -9.55
CA TYR A 118 3.55 3.86 -8.90
C TYR A 118 2.80 3.06 -7.85
N VAL A 119 2.69 3.60 -6.64
CA VAL A 119 2.08 2.95 -5.49
C VAL A 119 1.24 3.94 -4.70
N ALA A 120 0.01 3.55 -4.39
CA ALA A 120 -0.84 4.22 -3.41
C ALA A 120 -0.91 3.38 -2.14
N ILE A 121 -0.66 4.02 -0.98
CA ILE A 121 -0.60 3.35 0.32
C ILE A 121 -2.00 3.34 0.92
N LEU A 122 -2.50 2.16 1.28
CA LEU A 122 -3.72 2.01 2.05
C LEU A 122 -3.40 2.12 3.55
N ASP A 123 -4.28 2.76 4.31
CA ASP A 123 -4.09 2.95 5.76
C ASP A 123 -4.34 1.68 6.60
N TYR A 124 -4.41 0.52 5.95
CA TYR A 124 -4.53 -0.76 6.64
C TYR A 124 -3.40 -0.97 7.65
N ASN A 125 -3.78 -1.10 8.93
CA ASN A 125 -2.88 -1.42 10.04
C ASN A 125 -1.60 -0.55 10.06
N LEU A 126 -1.71 0.72 9.67
CA LEU A 126 -0.62 1.68 9.82
C LEU A 126 -0.43 2.06 11.29
N PRO A 127 0.80 2.42 11.70
CA PRO A 127 1.03 2.95 13.04
C PRO A 127 0.23 4.25 13.25
N ARG A 128 -0.22 4.45 14.46
CA ARG A 128 -0.89 5.68 14.91
C ARG A 128 0.08 6.55 15.69
N GLY A 129 -0.19 7.84 15.71
CA GLY A 129 0.67 8.80 16.41
C GLY A 129 1.96 9.16 15.66
N PRO A 130 2.82 9.97 16.27
CA PRO A 130 4.01 10.49 15.63
C PRO A 130 5.01 9.42 15.21
N ILE A 131 5.58 9.60 14.02
CA ILE A 131 6.73 8.85 13.54
C ILE A 131 7.94 9.78 13.58
N THR A 132 8.93 9.44 14.38
CA THR A 132 10.17 10.23 14.57
C THR A 132 11.39 9.48 14.09
N ALA A 133 12.38 10.20 13.58
CA ALA A 133 13.68 9.63 13.28
C ALA A 133 14.49 9.52 14.58
N GLY A 134 14.90 8.30 14.90
CA GLY A 134 15.80 8.02 16.01
C GLY A 134 17.28 8.10 15.59
N ALA A 135 18.16 7.58 16.45
CA ALA A 135 19.58 7.46 16.14
C ALA A 135 19.78 6.75 14.78
N LYS A 136 20.71 7.25 13.96
CA LYS A 136 21.02 6.75 12.62
C LYS A 136 19.81 6.85 11.64
N GLY A 137 18.88 7.78 11.87
CA GLY A 137 17.77 8.08 10.96
C GLY A 137 16.64 7.04 10.91
N VAL A 138 16.70 5.96 11.68
CA VAL A 138 15.63 4.93 11.69
C VAL A 138 14.35 5.52 12.23
N ARG A 139 13.31 5.48 11.41
CA ARG A 139 11.98 6.02 11.75
C ARG A 139 11.20 5.02 12.62
N ARG A 140 10.62 5.53 13.69
CA ARG A 140 9.89 4.74 14.68
C ARG A 140 8.58 5.41 15.03
N SER A 141 7.56 4.60 15.19
CA SER A 141 6.26 5.05 15.71
C SER A 141 6.24 4.97 17.23
N SER A 142 5.64 5.96 17.87
CA SER A 142 5.32 5.93 19.30
C SER A 142 4.16 4.99 19.63
N THR A 143 3.30 4.71 18.65
CA THR A 143 2.12 3.84 18.80
C THR A 143 2.15 2.79 17.69
N PRO A 144 2.84 1.67 17.89
CA PRO A 144 2.93 0.59 16.91
C PRO A 144 1.55 -0.01 16.57
N PRO A 145 1.37 -0.51 15.34
CA PRO A 145 0.17 -1.26 14.98
C PRO A 145 0.20 -2.69 15.53
N ASP A 146 -0.85 -3.46 15.28
CA ASP A 146 -0.89 -4.90 15.57
C ASP A 146 0.06 -5.67 14.64
N THR A 147 1.19 -6.11 15.18
CA THR A 147 2.23 -6.79 14.41
C THR A 147 1.84 -8.18 13.90
N SER A 148 0.75 -8.76 14.40
CA SER A 148 0.24 -10.05 13.95
C SER A 148 -0.58 -9.95 12.66
N ARG A 149 -1.10 -8.76 12.33
CA ARG A 149 -2.04 -8.54 11.23
C ARG A 149 -1.38 -8.26 9.89
N GLY A 150 -0.07 -8.04 9.86
CA GLY A 150 0.64 -7.67 8.64
C GLY A 150 0.52 -6.18 8.30
N GLY A 151 1.28 -5.76 7.30
CA GLY A 151 1.33 -4.38 6.82
C GLY A 151 1.78 -4.34 5.37
N GLY A 152 2.09 -3.14 4.86
CA GLY A 152 2.51 -2.97 3.47
C GLY A 152 1.40 -3.32 2.48
N ILE A 153 0.16 -2.91 2.76
CA ILE A 153 -0.97 -3.13 1.84
C ILE A 153 -1.09 -1.93 0.93
N PHE A 154 -0.88 -2.19 -0.35
CA PHE A 154 -0.78 -1.15 -1.38
C PHE A 154 -1.70 -1.43 -2.57
N LEU A 155 -2.05 -0.38 -3.29
CA LEU A 155 -2.51 -0.44 -4.66
C LEU A 155 -1.31 -0.08 -5.56
N HIS A 156 -0.89 -1.00 -6.46
CA HIS A 156 0.34 -0.84 -7.23
C HIS A 156 0.23 -1.37 -8.67
N VAL A 157 1.32 -1.33 -9.43
CA VAL A 157 1.37 -1.82 -10.82
C VAL A 157 1.41 -3.35 -10.84
N ASP A 158 0.54 -3.94 -11.65
CA ASP A 158 0.51 -5.39 -11.90
C ASP A 158 1.78 -5.85 -12.64
N ASN A 159 2.41 -6.88 -12.14
CA ASN A 159 3.59 -7.53 -12.73
C ASN A 159 3.28 -8.91 -13.34
N GLY A 160 1.99 -9.26 -13.45
CA GLY A 160 1.51 -10.54 -13.97
C GLY A 160 1.43 -11.66 -12.94
N ASN A 161 1.85 -11.41 -11.69
CA ASN A 161 1.82 -12.39 -10.62
C ASN A 161 0.77 -12.02 -9.56
N LYS A 162 0.32 -13.02 -8.81
CA LYS A 162 -0.48 -12.81 -7.60
C LYS A 162 0.35 -12.05 -6.57
N THR A 163 -0.29 -11.13 -5.84
CA THR A 163 0.39 -10.34 -4.82
C THR A 163 0.52 -11.09 -3.49
N ALA A 164 1.27 -10.52 -2.55
CA ALA A 164 1.34 -11.03 -1.17
C ALA A 164 0.30 -10.39 -0.23
N GLY A 165 -0.77 -9.82 -0.81
CA GLY A 165 -1.87 -9.20 -0.06
C GLY A 165 -2.23 -7.79 -0.54
N CYS A 166 -1.53 -7.26 -1.52
CA CYS A 166 -1.82 -6.00 -2.20
C CYS A 166 -2.87 -6.16 -3.30
N ILE A 167 -3.24 -5.03 -3.90
CA ILE A 167 -4.08 -4.96 -5.09
C ILE A 167 -3.21 -4.42 -6.24
N ALA A 168 -3.23 -5.07 -7.40
CA ALA A 168 -2.44 -4.60 -8.52
C ALA A 168 -3.28 -4.41 -9.79
N VAL A 169 -2.98 -3.34 -10.53
CA VAL A 169 -3.64 -2.98 -11.79
C VAL A 169 -2.62 -2.63 -12.86
N LYS A 170 -3.01 -2.66 -14.12
CA LYS A 170 -2.11 -2.30 -15.22
C LYS A 170 -1.46 -0.93 -15.01
N LYS A 171 -0.19 -0.77 -15.40
CA LYS A 171 0.61 0.45 -15.17
C LYS A 171 -0.06 1.74 -15.65
N LYS A 172 -0.70 1.72 -16.82
CA LYS A 172 -1.45 2.89 -17.32
C LYS A 172 -2.57 3.28 -16.36
N VAL A 173 -3.34 2.29 -15.91
CA VAL A 173 -4.45 2.49 -14.95
C VAL A 173 -3.90 3.05 -13.63
N MET A 174 -2.84 2.46 -13.09
CA MET A 174 -2.24 2.93 -11.84
C MET A 174 -1.78 4.38 -11.93
N ARG A 175 -1.12 4.76 -13.04
CA ARG A 175 -0.69 6.13 -13.28
C ARG A 175 -1.88 7.09 -13.36
N ASP A 176 -2.95 6.71 -14.05
CA ASP A 176 -4.13 7.53 -14.22
C ASP A 176 -4.91 7.68 -12.90
N LEU A 177 -4.96 6.62 -12.07
CA LEU A 177 -5.47 6.67 -10.69
C LEU A 177 -4.65 7.63 -9.82
N MET A 178 -3.32 7.56 -9.86
CA MET A 178 -2.46 8.47 -9.07
C MET A 178 -2.74 9.95 -9.41
N ARG A 179 -2.95 10.27 -10.68
CA ARG A 179 -3.29 11.63 -11.13
C ARG A 179 -4.67 12.09 -10.68
N TRP A 180 -5.61 11.15 -10.55
CA TRP A 180 -6.99 11.42 -10.18
C TRP A 180 -7.18 11.53 -8.66
N LEU A 181 -6.39 10.81 -7.87
CA LEU A 181 -6.46 10.81 -6.40
C LEU A 181 -6.09 12.18 -5.84
N ASP A 182 -7.00 12.74 -5.04
CA ASP A 182 -6.84 14.04 -4.38
C ASP A 182 -7.17 13.90 -2.90
N PRO A 183 -6.20 14.11 -1.98
CA PRO A 183 -6.43 13.98 -0.54
C PRO A 183 -7.47 14.96 0.00
N LYS A 184 -7.74 16.07 -0.70
CA LYS A 184 -8.79 17.03 -0.31
C LYS A 184 -10.21 16.50 -0.52
N LYS A 185 -10.34 15.36 -1.21
CA LYS A 185 -11.61 14.68 -1.49
C LYS A 185 -11.79 13.42 -0.65
N ASP A 186 -10.95 13.21 0.35
CA ASP A 186 -10.97 12.06 1.26
C ASP A 186 -11.08 10.71 0.49
N PRO A 187 -10.12 10.41 -0.40
CA PRO A 187 -10.20 9.21 -1.23
C PRO A 187 -10.08 7.95 -0.39
N VAL A 188 -11.00 7.02 -0.62
CA VAL A 188 -11.00 5.71 0.02
C VAL A 188 -11.00 4.60 -1.03
N ILE A 189 -10.46 3.45 -0.67
CA ILE A 189 -10.68 2.19 -1.38
C ILE A 189 -11.59 1.29 -0.55
N VAL A 190 -12.67 0.80 -1.17
CA VAL A 190 -13.57 -0.19 -0.59
C VAL A 190 -13.24 -1.55 -1.18
N ILE A 191 -12.77 -2.46 -0.34
CA ILE A 191 -12.45 -3.85 -0.73
C ILE A 191 -13.50 -4.77 -0.15
N ARG A 192 -14.23 -5.45 -1.03
CA ARG A 192 -15.32 -6.34 -0.62
C ARG A 192 -15.42 -7.56 -1.53
N VAL A 193 -16.06 -8.60 -1.02
CA VAL A 193 -16.55 -9.72 -1.82
C VAL A 193 -17.89 -9.31 -2.41
N THR A 194 -18.08 -9.54 -3.69
CA THR A 194 -19.36 -9.36 -4.41
C THR A 194 -20.02 -10.71 -4.62
#